data_402b646c7184eb566d37d47cfac38caf
#
_entry.id   402b646c7184eb566d37d47cfac38caf
#
_cell.length_a   1.000
_cell.length_b   1.000
_cell.length_c   1.000
_cell.angle_alpha   90.00
_cell.angle_beta   90.00
_cell.angle_gamma   90.00
#
_symmetry.space_group_name_H-M   'P 1'
#
loop_
_entity.id
_entity.type
_entity.pdbx_description
1 polymer ?
#
loop_
_entity_poly.entity_id
_entity_poly.type
_entity_poly.pdbx_seq_one_letter_code
_entity_poly.pdbx_strand_id
1 'polypeptide(L)'
;FVQRGKLEIAPEGDDVETLGPGDCFYVHGLKQNVMLRCVEAAELLYVSNCPVFDSEAYWQQELQGLLLRIDEKDHYTQRHSRAVMEYALQLYKELKDHCPGLKLEDFVMGALFHDVGKCNVPGDILRKKARLTDEEYKLIQQHPLDSARLLEPIYGPRIAELAYSHHERMDGRGYPRGLKGEEIPFEARILAVADAFDAMTSDRGYNRVKTFEDAAVELQSLPEAYDPLVTATLVRLVREGRIGPQAAAKTAE
;
A
#
# COMPACT_ATOMS: atom_id res chain seq x y z
N PHE A 1 13.36 -8.04 2.55
CA PHE A 1 13.72 -7.12 3.63
C PHE A 1 14.09 -7.93 4.88
N VAL A 2 15.29 -7.73 5.40
CA VAL A 2 15.79 -8.39 6.63
C VAL A 2 15.31 -7.57 7.83
N GLN A 3 14.50 -8.17 8.69
CA GLN A 3 14.02 -7.51 9.91
C GLN A 3 15.00 -7.73 11.07
N ARG A 4 15.51 -8.94 11.19
CA ARG A 4 16.51 -9.35 12.20
C ARG A 4 17.43 -10.41 11.65
N GLY A 5 18.60 -10.57 12.28
CA GLY A 5 19.59 -11.58 11.93
C GLY A 5 20.41 -11.23 10.70
N LYS A 6 21.09 -12.25 10.15
CA LYS A 6 21.95 -12.10 8.97
C LYS A 6 21.73 -13.23 7.98
N LEU A 7 21.71 -12.84 6.70
CA LEU A 7 21.59 -13.73 5.57
C LEU A 7 22.78 -13.56 4.64
N GLU A 8 23.13 -14.62 3.98
CA GLU A 8 23.95 -14.57 2.77
C GLU A 8 23.05 -14.86 1.56
N ILE A 9 23.20 -14.05 0.54
CA ILE A 9 22.58 -14.24 -0.77
C ILE A 9 23.68 -14.52 -1.79
N ALA A 10 23.52 -15.58 -2.55
CA ALA A 10 24.44 -15.94 -3.63
C ALA A 10 23.62 -16.35 -4.87
N PRO A 11 23.68 -15.61 -5.97
CA PRO A 11 23.35 -16.11 -7.27
C PRO A 11 24.31 -17.28 -7.62
N GLU A 12 23.86 -18.26 -8.37
CA GLU A 12 24.68 -19.42 -8.72
C GLU A 12 25.90 -18.97 -9.54
N GLY A 13 27.10 -19.02 -8.91
CA GLY A 13 28.38 -18.65 -9.53
C GLY A 13 28.92 -17.26 -9.24
N ASP A 14 28.25 -16.44 -8.46
CA ASP A 14 28.65 -15.07 -8.09
C ASP A 14 29.12 -14.94 -6.64
N ASP A 15 29.67 -13.76 -6.32
CA ASP A 15 30.11 -13.41 -4.96
C ASP A 15 28.92 -13.42 -3.98
N VAL A 16 29.20 -13.91 -2.77
CA VAL A 16 28.24 -13.97 -1.67
C VAL A 16 28.09 -12.57 -1.06
N GLU A 17 26.88 -12.04 -1.04
CA GLU A 17 26.54 -10.80 -0.37
C GLU A 17 25.92 -11.10 1.01
N THR A 18 26.36 -10.37 2.05
CA THR A 18 25.80 -10.49 3.40
C THR A 18 24.82 -9.37 3.66
N LEU A 19 23.59 -9.72 4.03
CA LEU A 19 22.50 -8.81 4.33
C LEU A 19 22.19 -8.84 5.83
N GLY A 20 22.06 -7.66 6.43
CA GLY A 20 21.69 -7.46 7.84
C GLY A 20 20.36 -6.71 8.01
N PRO A 21 19.97 -6.38 9.26
CA PRO A 21 18.73 -5.69 9.54
C PRO A 21 18.61 -4.34 8.81
N GLY A 22 17.54 -4.16 8.06
CA GLY A 22 17.30 -2.97 7.24
C GLY A 22 17.66 -3.14 5.77
N ASP A 23 18.42 -4.18 5.41
CA ASP A 23 18.77 -4.47 4.03
C ASP A 23 17.61 -5.13 3.29
N CYS A 24 17.54 -4.88 2.00
CA CYS A 24 16.59 -5.52 1.10
C CYS A 24 17.28 -5.96 -0.17
N PHE A 25 16.79 -7.01 -0.79
CA PHE A 25 17.20 -7.43 -2.10
C PHE A 25 15.99 -7.69 -2.98
N TYR A 26 16.16 -7.46 -4.25
CA TYR A 26 15.16 -7.72 -5.25
C TYR A 26 15.66 -8.80 -6.20
N VAL A 27 14.77 -9.73 -6.51
CA VAL A 27 15.03 -10.73 -7.52
C VAL A 27 13.97 -10.61 -8.59
N HIS A 28 14.36 -10.27 -9.80
CA HIS A 28 13.45 -10.10 -10.93
C HIS A 28 13.88 -10.99 -12.08
N GLY A 29 12.92 -11.73 -12.65
CA GLY A 29 13.14 -12.52 -13.85
C GLY A 29 14.18 -13.63 -13.67
N LEU A 30 14.20 -14.29 -12.52
CA LEU A 30 15.12 -15.39 -12.21
C LEU A 30 15.13 -16.43 -13.33
N LYS A 31 16.31 -16.63 -13.91
CA LYS A 31 16.60 -17.72 -14.86
C LYS A 31 17.42 -18.83 -14.22
N GLN A 32 17.87 -18.63 -12.99
CA GLN A 32 18.69 -19.55 -12.20
C GLN A 32 18.36 -19.46 -10.72
N ASN A 33 18.76 -20.44 -9.94
CA ASN A 33 18.52 -20.47 -8.53
C ASN A 33 19.35 -19.38 -7.81
N VAL A 34 18.75 -18.77 -6.77
CA VAL A 34 19.44 -17.92 -5.82
C VAL A 34 19.42 -18.62 -4.50
N MET A 35 20.60 -18.83 -3.91
CA MET A 35 20.73 -19.45 -2.60
C MET A 35 20.63 -18.38 -1.52
N LEU A 36 19.75 -18.60 -0.55
CA LEU A 36 19.67 -17.84 0.70
C LEU A 36 20.15 -18.72 1.84
N ARG A 37 21.19 -18.27 2.56
CA ARG A 37 21.71 -18.99 3.72
C ARG A 37 21.59 -18.11 4.95
N CYS A 38 20.88 -18.61 5.99
CA CYS A 38 20.90 -17.97 7.30
C CYS A 38 22.28 -18.15 7.96
N VAL A 39 22.95 -17.05 8.23
CA VAL A 39 24.21 -17.03 9.01
C VAL A 39 23.90 -16.95 10.51
N GLU A 40 22.87 -16.19 10.85
CA GLU A 40 22.27 -16.09 12.17
C GLU A 40 20.75 -16.26 12.01
N ALA A 41 20.04 -16.67 13.08
CA ALA A 41 18.57 -16.74 13.05
C ALA A 41 17.99 -15.41 12.55
N ALA A 42 17.29 -15.46 11.44
CA ALA A 42 16.85 -14.27 10.71
C ALA A 42 15.33 -14.25 10.55
N GLU A 43 14.76 -13.05 10.68
CA GLU A 43 13.38 -12.75 10.33
C GLU A 43 13.37 -11.95 9.02
N LEU A 44 12.59 -12.41 8.06
CA LEU A 44 12.47 -11.79 6.73
C LEU A 44 11.05 -11.39 6.47
N LEU A 45 10.87 -10.18 5.98
CA LEU A 45 9.68 -9.83 5.22
C LEU A 45 9.94 -10.17 3.75
N TYR A 46 9.23 -11.18 3.25
CA TYR A 46 9.32 -11.63 1.88
C TYR A 46 8.05 -11.24 1.11
N VAL A 47 8.23 -10.52 0.02
CA VAL A 47 7.14 -10.18 -0.92
C VAL A 47 7.50 -10.78 -2.26
N SER A 48 6.69 -11.68 -2.77
CA SER A 48 6.91 -12.38 -4.02
C SER A 48 5.70 -12.33 -4.93
N ASN A 49 5.93 -12.32 -6.21
CA ASN A 49 4.91 -12.57 -7.21
C ASN A 49 4.74 -14.06 -7.55
N CYS A 50 5.47 -14.94 -6.85
CA CYS A 50 5.33 -16.39 -6.94
C CYS A 50 5.30 -17.01 -5.56
N PRO A 51 4.49 -18.05 -5.30
CA PRO A 51 4.41 -18.72 -4.02
C PRO A 51 5.73 -19.45 -3.71
N VAL A 52 6.21 -19.27 -2.46
CA VAL A 52 7.44 -19.94 -1.97
C VAL A 52 7.13 -20.95 -0.87
N PHE A 53 5.98 -20.84 -0.20
CA PHE A 53 5.55 -21.74 0.91
C PHE A 53 4.09 -22.17 0.77
N ASP A 54 3.81 -23.45 1.09
CA ASP A 54 2.63 -24.19 0.63
C ASP A 54 1.22 -23.79 1.12
N SER A 55 1.01 -22.98 2.13
CA SER A 55 -0.35 -22.64 2.58
C SER A 55 -0.67 -21.14 2.56
N GLU A 56 0.21 -20.29 3.03
CA GLU A 56 0.05 -18.83 2.87
C GLU A 56 0.29 -18.39 1.42
N ALA A 57 1.13 -19.11 0.72
CA ALA A 57 1.49 -18.90 -0.67
C ALA A 57 0.29 -19.01 -1.62
N TYR A 58 -0.65 -19.91 -1.38
CA TYR A 58 -1.85 -20.07 -2.21
C TYR A 58 -2.70 -18.79 -2.16
N TRP A 59 -2.97 -18.27 -0.98
CA TRP A 59 -3.79 -17.08 -0.81
C TRP A 59 -3.11 -15.80 -1.30
N GLN A 60 -1.79 -15.69 -1.11
CA GLN A 60 -1.02 -14.58 -1.69
C GLN A 60 -1.05 -14.62 -3.22
N GLN A 61 -0.96 -15.81 -3.82
CA GLN A 61 -1.07 -15.99 -5.26
C GLN A 61 -2.45 -15.60 -5.77
N GLU A 62 -3.52 -15.98 -5.08
CA GLU A 62 -4.89 -15.60 -5.42
C GLU A 62 -5.08 -14.09 -5.35
N LEU A 63 -4.62 -13.42 -4.28
CA LEU A 63 -4.71 -11.96 -4.15
C LEU A 63 -3.87 -11.23 -5.20
N GLN A 64 -2.68 -11.71 -5.49
CA GLN A 64 -1.85 -11.15 -6.57
C GLN A 64 -2.51 -11.37 -7.94
N GLY A 65 -3.09 -12.54 -8.16
CA GLY A 65 -3.90 -12.81 -9.34
C GLY A 65 -5.10 -11.88 -9.47
N LEU A 66 -5.71 -11.49 -8.35
CA LEU A 66 -6.77 -10.47 -8.33
C LEU A 66 -6.23 -9.09 -8.69
N LEU A 67 -5.10 -8.65 -8.12
CA LEU A 67 -4.47 -7.37 -8.46
C LEU A 67 -4.10 -7.32 -9.95
N LEU A 68 -3.55 -8.38 -10.51
CA LEU A 68 -3.23 -8.46 -11.94
C LEU A 68 -4.50 -8.32 -12.80
N ARG A 69 -5.60 -9.00 -12.44
CA ARG A 69 -6.88 -8.88 -13.15
C ARG A 69 -7.49 -7.47 -13.04
N ILE A 70 -7.26 -6.77 -11.93
CA ILE A 70 -7.69 -5.38 -11.79
C ILE A 70 -6.82 -4.49 -12.69
N ASP A 71 -5.52 -4.72 -12.70
CA ASP A 71 -4.57 -3.96 -13.53
C ASP A 71 -4.85 -4.14 -15.03
N GLU A 72 -5.22 -5.35 -15.46
CA GLU A 72 -5.71 -5.61 -16.83
C GLU A 72 -7.00 -4.83 -17.15
N LYS A 73 -7.85 -4.57 -16.13
CA LYS A 73 -9.07 -3.79 -16.28
C LYS A 73 -8.82 -2.29 -16.27
N ASP A 74 -7.89 -1.80 -15.45
CA ASP A 74 -7.71 -0.38 -15.13
C ASP A 74 -6.36 0.19 -15.58
N HIS A 75 -5.35 -0.66 -15.84
CA HIS A 75 -3.96 -0.31 -16.21
C HIS A 75 -3.24 0.62 -15.22
N TYR A 76 -3.77 0.77 -14.00
CA TYR A 76 -3.29 1.71 -13.00
C TYR A 76 -3.06 1.09 -11.62
N THR A 77 -3.86 0.09 -11.25
CA THR A 77 -4.01 -0.36 -9.86
C THR A 77 -2.72 -0.90 -9.24
N GLN A 78 -1.91 -1.69 -9.96
CA GLN A 78 -0.69 -2.27 -9.39
C GLN A 78 0.37 -1.20 -9.06
N ARG A 79 0.58 -0.24 -9.95
CA ARG A 79 1.50 0.88 -9.73
C ARG A 79 1.02 1.76 -8.59
N HIS A 80 -0.28 2.05 -8.55
CA HIS A 80 -0.95 2.78 -7.48
C HIS A 80 -0.78 2.11 -6.12
N SER A 81 -1.17 0.84 -5.99
CA SER A 81 -1.07 0.10 -4.71
C SER A 81 0.36 0.08 -4.17
N ARG A 82 1.37 -0.05 -5.06
CA ARG A 82 2.77 0.03 -4.65
C ARG A 82 3.15 1.42 -4.16
N ALA A 83 2.79 2.48 -4.89
CA ALA A 83 3.10 3.85 -4.50
C ALA A 83 2.41 4.22 -3.18
N VAL A 84 1.13 3.89 -3.02
CA VAL A 84 0.39 4.08 -1.77
C VAL A 84 1.06 3.35 -0.61
N MET A 85 1.45 2.09 -0.80
CA MET A 85 2.16 1.31 0.22
C MET A 85 3.50 1.98 0.59
N GLU A 86 4.28 2.46 -0.36
CA GLU A 86 5.55 3.14 -0.10
C GLU A 86 5.36 4.43 0.70
N TYR A 87 4.39 5.27 0.34
CA TYR A 87 4.08 6.50 1.07
C TYR A 87 3.53 6.20 2.47
N ALA A 88 2.58 5.27 2.57
CA ALA A 88 2.01 4.83 3.84
C ALA A 88 3.09 4.27 4.79
N LEU A 89 4.04 3.48 4.27
CA LEU A 89 5.16 2.95 5.03
C LEU A 89 6.06 4.05 5.63
N GLN A 90 6.36 5.10 4.85
CA GLN A 90 7.16 6.21 5.37
C GLN A 90 6.42 6.97 6.48
N LEU A 91 5.11 7.21 6.31
CA LEU A 91 4.26 7.81 7.33
C LEU A 91 4.16 6.93 8.58
N TYR A 92 3.92 5.62 8.42
CA TYR A 92 3.82 4.68 9.52
C TYR A 92 5.09 4.62 10.37
N LYS A 93 6.28 4.63 9.76
CA LYS A 93 7.55 4.64 10.49
C LYS A 93 7.68 5.83 11.45
N GLU A 94 7.18 6.99 11.07
CA GLU A 94 7.18 8.19 11.90
C GLU A 94 6.08 8.20 12.96
N LEU A 95 4.96 7.53 12.67
CA LEU A 95 3.74 7.59 13.46
C LEU A 95 3.41 6.28 14.19
N LYS A 96 4.32 5.30 14.20
CA LYS A 96 4.11 3.95 14.75
C LYS A 96 3.63 3.93 16.20
N ASP A 97 4.03 4.92 17.00
CA ASP A 97 3.65 5.02 18.42
C ASP A 97 2.14 5.29 18.58
N HIS A 98 1.47 5.77 17.54
CA HIS A 98 0.02 5.95 17.47
C HIS A 98 -0.72 4.70 16.96
N CYS A 99 0.01 3.63 16.58
CA CYS A 99 -0.55 2.38 16.05
C CYS A 99 -0.21 1.19 16.97
N PRO A 100 -0.60 1.18 18.26
CA PRO A 100 -0.16 0.17 19.21
C PRO A 100 -0.60 -1.23 18.79
N GLY A 101 0.37 -2.17 18.80
CA GLY A 101 0.12 -3.59 18.53
C GLY A 101 -0.12 -3.94 17.04
N LEU A 102 -0.03 -2.98 16.10
CA LEU A 102 0.03 -3.29 14.68
C LEU A 102 1.47 -3.58 14.28
N LYS A 103 1.69 -4.72 13.65
CA LYS A 103 3.00 -5.05 13.10
C LYS A 103 3.20 -4.35 11.75
N LEU A 104 4.45 -4.04 11.44
CA LEU A 104 4.80 -3.40 10.17
C LEU A 104 4.34 -4.22 8.96
N GLU A 105 4.53 -5.54 9.04
CA GLU A 105 4.14 -6.47 7.98
C GLU A 105 2.65 -6.40 7.69
N ASP A 106 1.85 -6.42 8.75
CA ASP A 106 0.39 -6.36 8.67
C ASP A 106 -0.05 -5.04 8.01
N PHE A 107 0.56 -3.93 8.41
CA PHE A 107 0.28 -2.62 7.82
C PHE A 107 0.63 -2.58 6.33
N VAL A 108 1.82 -3.10 5.95
CA VAL A 108 2.27 -3.18 4.56
C VAL A 108 1.31 -4.00 3.71
N MET A 109 0.84 -5.15 4.22
CA MET A 109 -0.11 -5.99 3.49
C MET A 109 -1.47 -5.31 3.33
N GLY A 110 -1.97 -4.66 4.38
CA GLY A 110 -3.20 -3.86 4.31
C GLY A 110 -3.11 -2.72 3.30
N ALA A 111 -1.98 -2.00 3.28
CA ALA A 111 -1.75 -0.93 2.33
C ALA A 111 -1.61 -1.42 0.89
N LEU A 112 -0.92 -2.55 0.67
CA LEU A 112 -0.73 -3.12 -0.66
C LEU A 112 -2.05 -3.63 -1.27
N PHE A 113 -2.91 -4.22 -0.46
CA PHE A 113 -4.14 -4.87 -0.91
C PHE A 113 -5.42 -4.08 -0.59
N HIS A 114 -5.30 -2.82 -0.15
CA HIS A 114 -6.46 -2.01 0.25
C HIS A 114 -7.57 -1.96 -0.82
N ASP A 115 -7.18 -1.98 -2.07
CA ASP A 115 -8.03 -1.82 -3.26
C ASP A 115 -8.39 -3.14 -3.96
N VAL A 116 -8.01 -4.31 -3.40
CA VAL A 116 -8.21 -5.61 -4.05
C VAL A 116 -9.68 -5.91 -4.36
N GLY A 117 -10.61 -5.34 -3.61
CA GLY A 117 -12.06 -5.44 -3.85
C GLY A 117 -12.54 -4.80 -5.15
N LYS A 118 -11.73 -3.95 -5.80
CA LYS A 118 -12.02 -3.44 -7.14
C LYS A 118 -12.14 -4.53 -8.21
N CYS A 119 -11.67 -5.75 -7.91
CA CYS A 119 -11.90 -6.91 -8.78
C CYS A 119 -13.39 -7.17 -9.08
N ASN A 120 -14.28 -6.79 -8.18
CA ASN A 120 -15.72 -6.92 -8.32
C ASN A 120 -16.38 -5.76 -9.09
N VAL A 121 -15.66 -4.67 -9.33
CA VAL A 121 -16.18 -3.52 -10.07
C VAL A 121 -16.08 -3.79 -11.58
N PRO A 122 -17.13 -3.54 -12.37
CA PRO A 122 -17.08 -3.65 -13.82
C PRO A 122 -15.99 -2.78 -14.44
N GLY A 123 -15.22 -3.32 -15.39
CA GLY A 123 -14.09 -2.62 -15.99
C GLY A 123 -14.44 -1.40 -16.83
N ASP A 124 -15.65 -1.33 -17.38
CA ASP A 124 -16.18 -0.15 -18.06
C ASP A 124 -16.42 1.02 -17.10
N ILE A 125 -16.82 0.73 -15.85
CA ILE A 125 -16.97 1.74 -14.80
C ILE A 125 -15.59 2.21 -14.33
N LEU A 126 -14.64 1.29 -14.09
CA LEU A 126 -13.27 1.64 -13.66
C LEU A 126 -12.54 2.53 -14.68
N ARG A 127 -12.71 2.25 -15.99
CA ARG A 127 -12.07 2.99 -17.08
C ARG A 127 -12.84 4.22 -17.55
N LYS A 128 -13.99 4.52 -16.95
CA LYS A 128 -14.86 5.62 -17.40
C LYS A 128 -14.18 6.98 -17.21
N LYS A 129 -13.86 7.66 -18.29
CA LYS A 129 -13.28 9.02 -18.27
C LYS A 129 -14.31 10.12 -18.00
N ALA A 130 -15.59 9.83 -18.19
CA ALA A 130 -16.67 10.74 -17.90
C ALA A 130 -17.08 10.65 -16.42
N ARG A 131 -17.83 11.66 -15.96
CA ARG A 131 -18.40 11.62 -14.60
C ARG A 131 -19.24 10.36 -14.41
N LEU A 132 -19.04 9.67 -13.29
CA LEU A 132 -19.84 8.50 -12.90
C LEU A 132 -21.27 8.94 -12.56
N THR A 133 -22.24 8.07 -12.84
CA THR A 133 -23.59 8.21 -12.28
C THR A 133 -23.58 7.87 -10.80
N ASP A 134 -24.65 8.21 -10.07
CA ASP A 134 -24.75 7.90 -8.64
C ASP A 134 -24.77 6.37 -8.40
N GLU A 135 -25.36 5.60 -9.34
CA GLU A 135 -25.38 4.13 -9.29
C GLU A 135 -23.99 3.55 -9.53
N GLU A 136 -23.27 4.04 -10.53
CA GLU A 136 -21.90 3.62 -10.81
C GLU A 136 -20.97 3.96 -9.65
N TYR A 137 -21.13 5.13 -9.05
CA TYR A 137 -20.35 5.55 -7.89
C TYR A 137 -20.61 4.66 -6.68
N LYS A 138 -21.86 4.26 -6.43
CA LYS A 138 -22.21 3.30 -5.38
C LYS A 138 -21.54 1.93 -5.58
N LEU A 139 -21.40 1.46 -6.82
CA LEU A 139 -20.68 0.23 -7.11
C LEU A 139 -19.20 0.33 -6.75
N ILE A 140 -18.57 1.48 -7.06
CA ILE A 140 -17.19 1.72 -6.64
C ILE A 140 -17.08 1.77 -5.12
N GLN A 141 -18.03 2.43 -4.43
CA GLN A 141 -18.01 2.53 -2.96
C GLN A 141 -18.12 1.18 -2.22
N GLN A 142 -18.42 0.08 -2.91
CA GLN A 142 -18.44 -1.26 -2.33
C GLN A 142 -17.04 -1.87 -2.17
N HIS A 143 -16.03 -1.41 -2.96
CA HIS A 143 -14.73 -2.06 -2.96
C HIS A 143 -14.03 -2.12 -1.59
N PRO A 144 -14.16 -1.15 -0.64
CA PRO A 144 -13.54 -1.29 0.67
C PRO A 144 -14.11 -2.48 1.46
N LEU A 145 -15.43 -2.69 1.40
CA LEU A 145 -16.08 -3.84 2.01
C LEU A 145 -15.65 -5.15 1.34
N ASP A 146 -15.55 -5.16 0.01
CA ASP A 146 -15.12 -6.33 -0.73
C ASP A 146 -13.64 -6.63 -0.48
N SER A 147 -12.79 -5.61 -0.36
CA SER A 147 -11.38 -5.76 0.05
C SER A 147 -11.29 -6.39 1.44
N ALA A 148 -12.05 -5.87 2.41
CA ALA A 148 -12.07 -6.41 3.77
C ALA A 148 -12.48 -7.88 3.79
N ARG A 149 -13.53 -8.27 3.05
CA ARG A 149 -14.00 -9.66 2.95
C ARG A 149 -12.96 -10.60 2.34
N LEU A 150 -12.18 -10.12 1.39
CA LEU A 150 -11.09 -10.90 0.77
C LEU A 150 -9.89 -11.03 1.70
N LEU A 151 -9.58 -10.00 2.50
CA LEU A 151 -8.39 -9.96 3.34
C LEU A 151 -8.59 -10.61 4.71
N GLU A 152 -9.80 -10.54 5.29
CA GLU A 152 -10.08 -11.04 6.64
C GLU A 152 -9.73 -12.52 6.84
N PRO A 153 -10.10 -13.45 5.93
CA PRO A 153 -9.78 -14.86 6.09
C PRO A 153 -8.27 -15.18 6.03
N ILE A 154 -7.47 -14.27 5.43
CA ILE A 154 -6.05 -14.49 5.15
C ILE A 154 -5.18 -13.80 6.21
N TYR A 155 -5.47 -12.53 6.47
CA TYR A 155 -4.64 -11.66 7.31
C TYR A 155 -5.32 -11.25 8.61
N GLY A 156 -6.56 -11.68 8.84
CA GLY A 156 -7.32 -11.37 10.04
C GLY A 156 -8.03 -10.01 10.01
N PRO A 157 -8.85 -9.75 11.06
CA PRO A 157 -9.79 -8.62 11.08
C PRO A 157 -9.09 -7.25 11.09
N ARG A 158 -7.89 -7.16 11.64
CA ARG A 158 -7.20 -5.87 11.75
C ARG A 158 -6.73 -5.34 10.40
N ILE A 159 -6.22 -6.21 9.53
CA ILE A 159 -5.81 -5.83 8.17
C ILE A 159 -7.03 -5.58 7.29
N ALA A 160 -8.06 -6.39 7.44
CA ALA A 160 -9.34 -6.17 6.78
C ALA A 160 -9.92 -4.79 7.13
N GLU A 161 -9.81 -4.37 8.39
CA GLU A 161 -10.26 -3.05 8.88
C GLU A 161 -9.51 -1.89 8.20
N LEU A 162 -8.21 -2.03 7.92
CA LEU A 162 -7.46 -1.03 7.16
C LEU A 162 -8.08 -0.79 5.79
N ALA A 163 -8.30 -1.86 5.03
CA ALA A 163 -8.90 -1.79 3.71
C ALA A 163 -10.37 -1.33 3.78
N TYR A 164 -11.10 -1.68 4.84
CA TYR A 164 -12.48 -1.27 5.00
C TYR A 164 -12.63 0.23 5.26
N SER A 165 -11.67 0.86 5.94
CA SER A 165 -11.76 2.23 6.44
C SER A 165 -10.96 3.27 5.67
N HIS A 166 -10.20 2.88 4.62
CA HIS A 166 -9.28 3.81 3.95
C HIS A 166 -9.96 4.97 3.20
N HIS A 167 -11.24 4.90 2.95
CA HIS A 167 -12.05 5.99 2.39
C HIS A 167 -12.91 6.72 3.41
N GLU A 168 -12.77 6.40 4.71
CA GLU A 168 -13.40 7.20 5.76
C GLU A 168 -12.72 8.57 5.87
N ARG A 169 -13.47 9.57 6.33
CA ARG A 169 -13.02 10.96 6.48
C ARG A 169 -13.29 11.47 7.89
N MET A 170 -12.40 12.31 8.39
CA MET A 170 -12.50 12.87 9.74
C MET A 170 -13.84 13.56 10.04
N ASP A 171 -14.49 14.11 9.02
CA ASP A 171 -15.81 14.78 9.11
C ASP A 171 -17.02 13.80 9.06
N GLY A 172 -16.79 12.51 8.85
CA GLY A 172 -17.85 11.51 8.71
C GLY A 172 -18.53 11.50 7.34
N ARG A 173 -17.98 12.22 6.35
CA ARG A 173 -18.50 12.23 4.96
C ARG A 173 -17.82 11.19 4.08
N GLY A 174 -16.99 10.33 4.68
CA GLY A 174 -16.36 9.19 4.02
C GLY A 174 -17.34 8.03 3.82
N TYR A 175 -16.81 6.94 3.35
CA TYR A 175 -17.56 5.70 3.16
C TYR A 175 -16.68 4.50 3.50
N PRO A 176 -17.26 3.31 3.74
CA PRO A 176 -18.67 2.94 3.57
C PRO A 176 -19.52 3.14 4.84
N ARG A 177 -18.93 3.46 6.00
CA ARG A 177 -19.63 3.52 7.28
C ARG A 177 -19.93 4.94 7.76
N GLY A 178 -19.21 5.93 7.23
CA GLY A 178 -19.32 7.32 7.67
C GLY A 178 -18.72 7.52 9.08
N LEU A 179 -17.63 6.82 9.41
CA LEU A 179 -16.92 6.98 10.68
C LEU A 179 -16.34 8.39 10.80
N LYS A 180 -16.28 8.91 12.02
CA LYS A 180 -15.86 10.28 12.28
C LYS A 180 -14.73 10.35 13.30
N GLY A 181 -13.74 11.17 13.03
CA GLY A 181 -12.67 11.45 13.99
C GLY A 181 -11.97 10.18 14.47
N GLU A 182 -11.95 9.97 15.78
CA GLU A 182 -11.27 8.83 16.41
C GLU A 182 -11.97 7.48 16.24
N GLU A 183 -13.18 7.44 15.69
CA GLU A 183 -13.83 6.19 15.28
C GLU A 183 -13.08 5.50 14.13
N ILE A 184 -12.32 6.28 13.34
CA ILE A 184 -11.47 5.77 12.26
C ILE A 184 -10.17 5.26 12.88
N PRO A 185 -9.76 3.99 12.68
CA PRO A 185 -8.46 3.50 13.13
C PRO A 185 -7.33 4.40 12.63
N PHE A 186 -6.36 4.71 13.50
CA PHE A 186 -5.33 5.69 13.15
C PHE A 186 -4.51 5.25 11.93
N GLU A 187 -4.22 3.97 11.84
CA GLU A 187 -3.56 3.36 10.69
C GLU A 187 -4.35 3.50 9.37
N ALA A 188 -5.67 3.49 9.43
CA ALA A 188 -6.51 3.76 8.26
C ALA A 188 -6.47 5.23 7.86
N ARG A 189 -6.32 6.16 8.82
CA ARG A 189 -6.09 7.59 8.52
C ARG A 189 -4.76 7.81 7.79
N ILE A 190 -3.71 7.04 8.15
CA ILE A 190 -2.42 7.05 7.43
C ILE A 190 -2.62 6.60 5.99
N LEU A 191 -3.34 5.50 5.79
CA LEU A 191 -3.59 4.94 4.47
C LEU A 191 -4.44 5.89 3.61
N ALA A 192 -5.48 6.51 4.19
CA ALA A 192 -6.34 7.49 3.49
C ALA A 192 -5.53 8.69 2.95
N VAL A 193 -4.57 9.19 3.73
CA VAL A 193 -3.69 10.29 3.30
C VAL A 193 -2.75 9.82 2.19
N ALA A 194 -2.16 8.64 2.30
CA ALA A 194 -1.27 8.09 1.28
C ALA A 194 -1.99 7.82 -0.06
N ASP A 195 -3.21 7.27 -0.01
CA ASP A 195 -4.05 7.04 -1.19
C ASP A 195 -4.43 8.35 -1.89
N ALA A 196 -4.93 9.32 -1.13
CA ALA A 196 -5.26 10.64 -1.67
C ALA A 196 -4.03 11.35 -2.25
N PHE A 197 -2.87 11.21 -1.63
CA PHE A 197 -1.61 11.77 -2.11
C PHE A 197 -1.18 11.17 -3.44
N ASP A 198 -1.23 9.84 -3.59
CA ASP A 198 -0.95 9.20 -4.88
C ASP A 198 -1.97 9.62 -5.94
N ALA A 199 -3.25 9.70 -5.59
CA ALA A 199 -4.28 10.16 -6.52
C ALA A 199 -4.02 11.57 -7.08
N MET A 200 -3.37 12.44 -6.32
CA MET A 200 -3.04 13.82 -6.73
C MET A 200 -1.71 13.92 -7.49
N THR A 201 -0.77 13.03 -7.24
CA THR A 201 0.60 13.09 -7.76
C THR A 201 0.86 12.16 -8.94
N SER A 202 -0.06 11.21 -9.20
CA SER A 202 0.02 10.26 -10.31
C SER A 202 -0.86 10.69 -11.49
N ASP A 203 -0.38 10.41 -12.71
CA ASP A 203 -1.15 10.65 -13.94
C ASP A 203 -2.19 9.54 -14.13
N ARG A 204 -3.46 9.90 -13.99
CA ARG A 204 -4.62 9.04 -14.22
C ARG A 204 -5.28 9.31 -15.59
N GLY A 205 -4.65 10.12 -16.44
CA GLY A 205 -5.14 10.46 -17.78
C GLY A 205 -6.33 11.43 -17.82
N TYR A 206 -6.89 11.80 -16.67
CA TYR A 206 -8.03 12.75 -16.56
C TYR A 206 -7.83 13.82 -15.48
N ASN A 207 -6.79 13.72 -14.65
CA ASN A 207 -6.45 14.68 -13.60
C ASN A 207 -5.25 15.54 -14.00
N ARG A 208 -5.18 16.75 -13.42
CA ARG A 208 -3.95 17.54 -13.46
C ARG A 208 -3.01 17.03 -12.37
N VAL A 209 -1.91 16.42 -12.77
CA VAL A 209 -0.87 15.96 -11.86
C VAL A 209 -0.30 17.13 -11.07
N LYS A 210 -0.28 17.03 -9.74
CA LYS A 210 0.30 18.02 -8.84
C LYS A 210 1.74 17.67 -8.51
N THR A 211 2.52 18.70 -8.13
CA THR A 211 3.80 18.42 -7.49
C THR A 211 3.58 17.77 -6.13
N PHE A 212 4.57 17.04 -5.64
CA PHE A 212 4.52 16.41 -4.32
C PHE A 212 4.28 17.43 -3.22
N GLU A 213 4.91 18.60 -3.30
CA GLU A 213 4.73 19.67 -2.32
C GLU A 213 3.32 20.27 -2.38
N ASP A 214 2.80 20.60 -3.57
CA ASP A 214 1.44 21.14 -3.71
C ASP A 214 0.39 20.16 -3.20
N ALA A 215 0.52 18.87 -3.51
CA ALA A 215 -0.40 17.84 -3.04
C ALA A 215 -0.38 17.69 -1.51
N ALA A 216 0.81 17.67 -0.90
CA ALA A 216 0.95 17.56 0.55
C ALA A 216 0.37 18.77 1.28
N VAL A 217 0.63 19.98 0.79
CA VAL A 217 0.10 21.24 1.36
C VAL A 217 -1.43 21.29 1.19
N GLU A 218 -1.96 20.85 0.06
CA GLU A 218 -3.41 20.81 -0.15
C GLU A 218 -4.08 19.84 0.81
N LEU A 219 -3.54 18.62 1.00
CA LEU A 219 -4.08 17.68 1.98
C LEU A 219 -4.04 18.24 3.41
N GLN A 220 -2.98 18.95 3.77
CA GLN A 220 -2.87 19.61 5.08
C GLN A 220 -3.90 20.74 5.24
N SER A 221 -4.35 21.37 4.16
CA SER A 221 -5.38 22.41 4.18
C SER A 221 -6.81 21.90 4.38
N LEU A 222 -6.99 20.56 4.46
CA LEU A 222 -8.29 19.88 4.57
C LEU A 222 -8.41 19.09 5.90
N PRO A 223 -8.29 19.75 7.07
CA PRO A 223 -8.29 19.05 8.38
C PRO A 223 -9.62 18.38 8.70
N GLU A 224 -10.72 18.81 8.07
CA GLU A 224 -12.01 18.14 8.16
C GLU A 224 -12.08 16.82 7.42
N ALA A 225 -11.20 16.61 6.45
CA ALA A 225 -11.16 15.38 5.67
C ALA A 225 -10.09 14.40 6.13
N TYR A 226 -8.91 14.91 6.48
CA TYR A 226 -7.72 14.13 6.76
C TYR A 226 -7.15 14.46 8.13
N ASP A 227 -6.54 13.48 8.77
CA ASP A 227 -5.93 13.65 10.10
C ASP A 227 -4.79 14.70 10.05
N PRO A 228 -4.86 15.76 10.89
CA PRO A 228 -3.87 16.84 10.86
C PRO A 228 -2.45 16.39 11.21
N LEU A 229 -2.28 15.38 12.08
CA LEU A 229 -0.97 14.85 12.45
C LEU A 229 -0.34 14.10 11.26
N VAL A 230 -1.15 13.32 10.56
CA VAL A 230 -0.69 12.55 9.40
C VAL A 230 -0.32 13.48 8.25
N THR A 231 -1.15 14.48 7.94
CA THR A 231 -0.88 15.44 6.86
C THR A 231 0.31 16.35 7.17
N ALA A 232 0.49 16.78 8.41
CA ALA A 232 1.67 17.54 8.82
C ALA A 232 2.95 16.69 8.68
N THR A 233 2.88 15.40 9.02
CA THR A 233 3.99 14.46 8.84
C THR A 233 4.32 14.28 7.36
N LEU A 234 3.30 14.15 6.48
CA LEU A 234 3.49 14.07 5.04
C LEU A 234 4.23 15.30 4.50
N VAL A 235 3.78 16.51 4.84
CA VAL A 235 4.45 17.75 4.42
C VAL A 235 5.92 17.78 4.85
N ARG A 236 6.21 17.38 6.08
CA ARG A 236 7.59 17.29 6.58
C ARG A 236 8.42 16.31 5.77
N LEU A 237 7.91 15.07 5.54
CA LEU A 237 8.64 14.04 4.79
C LEU A 237 8.90 14.42 3.33
N VAL A 238 7.95 15.12 2.69
CA VAL A 238 8.12 15.64 1.33
C VAL A 238 9.22 16.70 1.30
N ARG A 239 9.24 17.66 2.23
CA ARG A 239 10.27 18.70 2.33
C ARG A 239 11.65 18.14 2.67
N GLU A 240 11.73 17.08 3.44
CA GLU A 240 12.97 16.35 3.73
C GLU A 240 13.46 15.49 2.54
N GLY A 241 12.69 15.39 1.45
CA GLY A 241 13.02 14.56 0.28
C GLY A 241 12.92 13.05 0.54
N ARG A 242 12.25 12.63 1.62
CA ARG A 242 12.00 11.23 1.97
C ARG A 242 10.79 10.63 1.26
N ILE A 243 9.88 11.50 0.84
CA ILE A 243 8.78 11.19 -0.07
C ILE A 243 8.91 12.12 -1.27
N GLY A 244 9.06 11.55 -2.48
CA GLY A 244 9.24 12.35 -3.69
C GLY A 244 9.80 11.54 -4.87
N PRO A 245 9.94 12.16 -6.05
CA PRO A 245 10.40 11.46 -7.27
C PRO A 245 11.79 10.82 -7.13
N GLN A 246 12.65 11.39 -6.28
CA GLN A 246 14.00 10.88 -6.03
C GLN A 246 14.04 9.72 -5.03
N ALA A 247 13.03 9.57 -4.17
CA ALA A 247 12.93 8.44 -3.27
C ALA A 247 12.57 7.16 -4.02
N ALA A 248 11.73 7.27 -5.05
CA ALA A 248 11.37 6.15 -5.93
C ALA A 248 12.54 5.67 -6.81
N ALA A 249 13.50 6.55 -7.14
CA ALA A 249 14.67 6.19 -7.94
C ALA A 249 15.73 5.43 -7.14
N LYS A 250 15.82 5.63 -5.82
CA LYS A 250 16.76 4.89 -4.94
C LYS A 250 16.31 3.48 -4.60
N THR A 251 15.06 3.16 -4.85
CA THR A 251 14.48 1.81 -4.68
C THR A 251 14.49 1.01 -5.99
N ALA A 252 14.96 1.60 -7.09
CA ALA A 252 14.99 1.00 -8.43
C ALA A 252 16.43 0.70 -8.94
N GLU A 253 17.48 1.05 -8.18
CA GLU A 253 18.86 0.62 -8.34
C GLU A 253 19.16 -0.53 -7.37
#